data_25af46ad2a32df0252c7779736410ee0
#
_entry.id   25af46ad2a32df0252c7779736410ee0
#
_cell.length_a   1.000
_cell.length_b   1.000
_cell.length_c   1.000
_cell.angle_alpha   90.00
_cell.angle_beta   90.00
_cell.angle_gamma   90.00
#
_symmetry.space_group_name_H-M   'P 1'
#
loop_
_entity.id
_entity.type
_entity.pdbx_description
1 polymer ?
#
loop_
_entity_poly.entity_id
_entity_poly.type
_entity_poly.pdbx_seq_one_letter_code
_entity_poly.pdbx_strand_id
1 'polypeptide(L)'
;MRITGIDHVVLTVASVEASVDFYSHVLGMDVVTFGRGRTALRLGGQKINLHPADAPIAPHADRPAPGSADLCLVVVGGIDDAAARLADCGVPVELGPVDRAGALGPVRSLYVRDPDRNLVELAFYDGA
;
A
#
# COMPACT_ATOMS: atom_id res chain seq x y z
N MET A 1 15.74 4.16 -24.37
CA MET A 1 14.41 3.98 -23.76
C MET A 1 14.23 5.00 -22.65
N ARG A 2 12.99 5.30 -22.31
CA ARG A 2 12.68 6.27 -21.26
C ARG A 2 11.59 5.69 -20.35
N ILE A 3 11.90 5.55 -19.08
CA ILE A 3 10.92 5.08 -18.08
C ILE A 3 10.18 6.30 -17.55
N THR A 4 8.85 6.26 -17.56
CA THR A 4 7.99 7.40 -17.21
C THR A 4 7.24 7.23 -15.89
N GLY A 5 7.21 6.03 -15.32
CA GLY A 5 6.51 5.81 -14.07
C GLY A 5 6.43 4.34 -13.71
N ILE A 6 5.69 4.07 -12.65
CA ILE A 6 5.37 2.72 -12.21
C ILE A 6 3.93 2.44 -12.64
N ASP A 7 3.71 1.35 -13.40
CA ASP A 7 2.37 0.90 -13.77
C ASP A 7 1.72 0.15 -12.61
N HIS A 8 2.39 -0.88 -12.12
CA HIS A 8 1.93 -1.65 -10.97
C HIS A 8 3.10 -2.30 -10.25
N VAL A 9 2.87 -2.68 -9.03
CA VAL A 9 3.78 -3.54 -8.24
C VAL A 9 3.01 -4.79 -7.82
N VAL A 10 3.73 -5.83 -7.43
CA VAL A 10 3.13 -7.06 -6.94
C VAL A 10 3.49 -7.25 -5.48
N LEU A 11 2.48 -7.48 -4.65
CA LEU A 11 2.68 -7.96 -3.29
C LEU A 11 2.34 -9.45 -3.24
N THR A 12 3.27 -10.24 -2.74
CA THR A 12 2.98 -11.62 -2.35
C THR A 12 2.42 -11.59 -0.95
N VAL A 13 1.23 -12.16 -0.75
CA VAL A 13 0.48 -12.04 0.49
C VAL A 13 0.10 -13.41 1.04
N ALA A 14 0.06 -13.52 2.37
CA ALA A 14 -0.40 -14.74 3.01
C ALA A 14 -1.90 -14.97 2.79
N SER A 15 -2.70 -13.91 2.82
CA SER A 15 -4.15 -13.95 2.60
C SER A 15 -4.57 -12.79 1.69
N VAL A 16 -5.05 -13.12 0.50
CA VAL A 16 -5.59 -12.12 -0.43
C VAL A 16 -6.76 -11.39 0.23
N GLU A 17 -7.64 -12.12 0.91
CA GLU A 17 -8.81 -11.55 1.58
C GLU A 17 -8.43 -10.54 2.66
N ALA A 18 -7.47 -10.87 3.52
CA ALA A 18 -7.00 -9.96 4.56
C ALA A 18 -6.35 -8.70 3.98
N SER A 19 -5.58 -8.86 2.90
CA SER A 19 -4.94 -7.73 2.22
C SER A 19 -5.96 -6.83 1.54
N VAL A 20 -6.96 -7.41 0.88
CA VAL A 20 -8.08 -6.66 0.29
C VAL A 20 -8.80 -5.85 1.37
N ASP A 21 -9.12 -6.47 2.50
CA ASP A 21 -9.80 -5.78 3.59
C ASP A 21 -8.98 -4.59 4.09
N PHE A 22 -7.70 -4.78 4.33
CA PHE A 22 -6.83 -3.70 4.81
C PHE A 22 -6.73 -2.55 3.79
N TYR A 23 -6.34 -2.85 2.56
CA TYR A 23 -6.08 -1.80 1.57
C TYR A 23 -7.35 -1.13 1.07
N SER A 24 -8.48 -1.84 0.99
CA SER A 24 -9.73 -1.24 0.54
C SER A 24 -10.52 -0.61 1.68
N HIS A 25 -10.77 -1.33 2.77
CA HIS A 25 -11.59 -0.83 3.87
C HIS A 25 -10.84 0.21 4.70
N VAL A 26 -9.58 -0.05 5.07
CA VAL A 26 -8.82 0.87 5.90
C VAL A 26 -8.25 2.03 5.08
N LEU A 27 -7.58 1.72 3.97
CA LEU A 27 -6.86 2.72 3.18
C LEU A 27 -7.63 3.28 1.98
N GLY A 28 -8.82 2.75 1.69
CA GLY A 28 -9.70 3.32 0.68
C GLY A 28 -9.36 3.03 -0.77
N MET A 29 -8.56 2.02 -1.06
CA MET A 29 -8.28 1.60 -2.43
C MET A 29 -9.45 0.84 -3.04
N ASP A 30 -9.59 0.91 -4.36
CA ASP A 30 -10.60 0.15 -5.08
C ASP A 30 -10.11 -1.26 -5.37
N VAL A 31 -10.97 -2.26 -5.16
CA VAL A 31 -10.68 -3.65 -5.48
C VAL A 31 -11.03 -3.91 -6.93
N VAL A 32 -10.11 -4.52 -7.67
CA VAL A 32 -10.29 -4.87 -9.09
C VAL A 32 -9.99 -6.34 -9.26
N THR A 33 -10.87 -7.04 -9.99
CA THR A 33 -10.60 -8.41 -10.45
C THR A 33 -10.30 -8.38 -11.93
N PHE A 34 -9.36 -9.19 -12.37
CA PHE A 34 -8.95 -9.25 -13.77
C PHE A 34 -8.42 -10.65 -14.11
N GLY A 35 -8.29 -10.91 -15.41
CA GLY A 35 -7.84 -12.20 -15.87
C GLY A 35 -8.72 -13.33 -15.32
N ARG A 36 -8.09 -14.39 -14.83
CA ARG A 36 -8.81 -15.57 -14.28
C ARG A 36 -8.85 -15.47 -12.75
N GLY A 37 -9.67 -14.57 -12.23
CA GLY A 37 -9.85 -14.42 -10.78
C GLY A 37 -8.67 -13.78 -10.06
N ARG A 38 -7.84 -13.03 -10.78
CA ARG A 38 -6.75 -12.29 -10.17
C ARG A 38 -7.28 -11.03 -9.52
N THR A 39 -6.67 -10.63 -8.43
CA THR A 39 -7.09 -9.49 -7.63
C THR A 39 -6.02 -8.41 -7.62
N ALA A 40 -6.45 -7.18 -7.75
CA ALA A 40 -5.59 -6.01 -7.61
C ALA A 40 -6.30 -4.92 -6.81
N LEU A 41 -5.49 -4.00 -6.32
CA LEU A 41 -5.92 -2.81 -5.59
C LEU A 41 -5.52 -1.60 -6.44
N ARG A 42 -6.50 -0.79 -6.81
CA ARG A 42 -6.24 0.41 -7.63
C ARG A 42 -6.05 1.63 -6.74
N LEU A 43 -5.04 2.41 -7.06
CA LEU A 43 -4.75 3.70 -6.44
C LEU A 43 -4.33 4.67 -7.55
N GLY A 44 -5.10 5.74 -7.74
CA GLY A 44 -4.83 6.68 -8.83
C GLY A 44 -4.75 5.96 -10.17
N GLY A 45 -3.71 6.23 -10.94
CA GLY A 45 -3.44 5.57 -12.23
C GLY A 45 -2.61 4.30 -12.13
N GLN A 46 -2.42 3.76 -10.93
CA GLN A 46 -1.55 2.60 -10.67
C GLN A 46 -2.34 1.50 -9.95
N LYS A 47 -1.76 0.34 -9.82
CA LYS A 47 -2.37 -0.74 -9.03
C LYS A 47 -1.33 -1.58 -8.31
N ILE A 48 -1.78 -2.31 -7.31
CA ILE A 48 -1.01 -3.33 -6.61
C ILE A 48 -1.69 -4.67 -6.90
N ASN A 49 -1.00 -5.54 -7.62
CA ASN A 49 -1.47 -6.91 -7.84
C ASN A 49 -1.18 -7.74 -6.61
N LEU A 50 -2.12 -8.58 -6.21
CA LEU A 50 -1.96 -9.48 -5.07
C LEU A 50 -1.73 -10.90 -5.57
N HIS A 51 -0.59 -11.48 -5.18
CA HIS A 51 -0.27 -12.88 -5.47
C HIS A 51 -0.34 -13.68 -4.17
N PRO A 52 -1.12 -14.79 -4.13
CA PRO A 52 -1.14 -15.63 -2.95
C PRO A 52 0.21 -16.36 -2.78
N ALA A 53 0.73 -16.35 -1.56
CA ALA A 53 2.02 -16.96 -1.27
C ALA A 53 2.02 -18.48 -1.48
N ASP A 54 0.87 -19.13 -1.27
CA ASP A 54 0.71 -20.58 -1.42
C ASP A 54 0.46 -21.01 -2.87
N ALA A 55 0.24 -20.07 -3.78
CA ALA A 55 0.01 -20.34 -5.20
C ALA A 55 0.61 -19.21 -6.05
N PRO A 56 1.95 -19.08 -6.07
CA PRO A 56 2.61 -17.99 -6.78
C PRO A 56 2.31 -18.03 -8.28
N ILE A 57 2.15 -16.86 -8.87
CA ILE A 57 1.82 -16.70 -10.29
C ILE A 57 3.09 -16.32 -11.05
N ALA A 58 3.58 -17.22 -11.89
CA ALA A 58 4.78 -16.98 -12.70
C ALA A 58 4.48 -16.05 -13.90
N PRO A 59 5.41 -15.18 -14.32
CA PRO A 59 6.69 -14.93 -13.67
C PRO A 59 6.54 -14.07 -12.41
N HIS A 60 7.42 -14.26 -11.46
CA HIS A 60 7.38 -13.51 -10.20
C HIS A 60 8.82 -13.17 -9.74
N ALA A 61 8.93 -12.40 -8.67
CA ALA A 61 10.21 -12.05 -8.08
C ALA A 61 10.96 -13.32 -7.62
N ASP A 62 12.28 -13.21 -7.53
CA ASP A 62 13.13 -14.33 -7.09
C ASP A 62 12.76 -14.81 -5.68
N ARG A 63 12.39 -13.88 -4.81
CA ARG A 63 11.99 -14.20 -3.42
C ARG A 63 10.62 -13.61 -3.12
N PRO A 64 9.55 -14.19 -3.68
CA PRO A 64 8.19 -13.67 -3.48
C PRO A 64 7.67 -14.13 -2.12
N ALA A 65 7.88 -13.30 -1.11
CA ALA A 65 7.52 -13.65 0.27
C ALA A 65 6.67 -12.55 0.92
N PRO A 66 5.68 -12.90 1.73
CA PRO A 66 4.94 -11.92 2.53
C PRO A 66 5.86 -11.17 3.50
N GLY A 67 5.58 -9.87 3.69
CA GLY A 67 6.29 -9.06 4.68
C GLY A 67 7.62 -8.48 4.23
N SER A 68 7.94 -8.57 2.94
CA SER A 68 9.20 -8.03 2.40
C SER A 68 9.07 -6.66 1.75
N ALA A 69 7.87 -6.11 1.65
CA ALA A 69 7.63 -4.83 0.98
C ALA A 69 7.70 -3.65 1.95
N ASP A 70 8.10 -2.52 1.38
CA ASP A 70 8.19 -1.24 2.05
C ASP A 70 7.70 -0.20 1.03
N LEU A 71 6.50 0.32 1.24
CA LEU A 71 5.80 1.16 0.28
C LEU A 71 5.52 2.53 0.87
N CYS A 72 5.65 3.57 0.05
CA CYS A 72 5.18 4.90 0.39
C CYS A 72 4.03 5.27 -0.54
N LEU A 73 2.89 5.59 0.05
CA LEU A 73 1.67 5.96 -0.66
C LEU A 73 1.39 7.44 -0.43
N VAL A 74 1.13 8.16 -1.51
CA VAL A 74 0.76 9.58 -1.43
C VAL A 74 -0.73 9.68 -1.09
N VAL A 75 -1.04 10.40 -0.03
CA VAL A 75 -2.43 10.59 0.43
C VAL A 75 -2.83 12.04 0.24
N VAL A 76 -4.01 12.24 -0.32
CA VAL A 76 -4.65 13.54 -0.41
C VAL A 76 -5.66 13.67 0.74
N GLY A 77 -5.63 14.80 1.43
CA GLY A 77 -6.47 15.05 2.58
C GLY A 77 -5.65 15.39 3.82
N GLY A 78 -6.30 15.55 4.95
CA GLY A 78 -5.65 15.91 6.20
C GLY A 78 -5.00 14.72 6.89
N ILE A 79 -3.78 14.93 7.39
CA ILE A 79 -3.06 13.89 8.14
C ILE A 79 -3.82 13.52 9.44
N ASP A 80 -4.48 14.49 10.07
CA ASP A 80 -5.27 14.23 11.29
C ASP A 80 -6.48 13.36 11.01
N ASP A 81 -7.14 13.56 9.86
CA ASP A 81 -8.26 12.72 9.42
C ASP A 81 -7.79 11.29 9.15
N ALA A 82 -6.63 11.15 8.52
CA ALA A 82 -6.04 9.83 8.29
C ALA A 82 -5.70 9.11 9.61
N ALA A 83 -5.10 9.83 10.55
CA ALA A 83 -4.78 9.28 11.87
C ALA A 83 -6.05 8.82 12.59
N ALA A 84 -7.13 9.60 12.52
CA ALA A 84 -8.43 9.25 13.11
C ALA A 84 -9.01 8.00 12.44
N ARG A 85 -8.92 7.90 11.13
CA ARG A 85 -9.40 6.72 10.38
C ARG A 85 -8.65 5.47 10.81
N LEU A 86 -7.33 5.54 10.90
CA LEU A 86 -6.51 4.42 11.35
C LEU A 86 -6.90 3.98 12.75
N ALA A 87 -7.09 4.92 13.67
CA ALA A 87 -7.52 4.63 15.04
C ALA A 87 -8.89 3.94 15.05
N ASP A 88 -9.84 4.45 14.27
CA ASP A 88 -11.20 3.87 14.18
C ASP A 88 -11.16 2.44 13.64
N CYS A 89 -10.21 2.13 12.78
CA CYS A 89 -10.03 0.79 12.22
C CYS A 89 -9.12 -0.11 13.07
N GLY A 90 -8.64 0.39 14.21
CA GLY A 90 -7.76 -0.38 15.09
C GLY A 90 -6.37 -0.62 14.52
N VAL A 91 -5.89 0.25 13.62
CA VAL A 91 -4.57 0.14 13.01
C VAL A 91 -3.60 1.08 13.74
N PRO A 92 -2.63 0.55 14.49
CA PRO A 92 -1.67 1.39 15.20
C PRO A 92 -0.76 2.16 14.24
N VAL A 93 -0.49 3.43 14.54
CA VAL A 93 0.56 4.19 13.90
C VAL A 93 1.88 3.82 14.59
N GLU A 94 2.76 3.16 13.86
CA GLU A 94 4.05 2.73 14.42
C GLU A 94 4.99 3.91 14.63
N LEU A 95 4.95 4.88 13.72
CA LEU A 95 5.77 6.08 13.78
C LEU A 95 5.05 7.21 13.04
N GLY A 96 5.09 8.39 13.62
CA GLY A 96 4.57 9.60 12.98
C GLY A 96 3.50 10.32 13.80
N PRO A 97 3.16 11.54 13.36
CA PRO A 97 3.67 12.26 12.16
C PRO A 97 5.15 12.59 12.25
N VAL A 98 5.87 12.34 11.18
CA VAL A 98 7.30 12.68 11.06
C VAL A 98 7.57 13.32 9.70
N ASP A 99 8.61 14.17 9.66
CA ASP A 99 9.03 14.78 8.41
C ASP A 99 9.95 13.82 7.64
N ARG A 100 9.69 13.72 6.32
CA ARG A 100 10.46 12.87 5.42
C ARG A 100 10.71 13.59 4.11
N ALA A 101 11.63 13.05 3.32
CA ALA A 101 11.93 13.53 1.98
C ALA A 101 11.22 12.64 0.96
N GLY A 102 10.19 13.17 0.32
CA GLY A 102 9.49 12.49 -0.77
C GLY A 102 10.16 12.71 -2.12
N ALA A 103 9.66 12.03 -3.15
CA ALA A 103 10.20 12.16 -4.50
C ALA A 103 10.05 13.58 -5.06
N LEU A 104 9.02 14.30 -4.65
CA LEU A 104 8.71 15.65 -5.15
C LEU A 104 9.01 16.75 -4.12
N GLY A 105 9.59 16.41 -2.97
CA GLY A 105 9.90 17.36 -1.91
C GLY A 105 9.49 16.87 -0.53
N PRO A 106 9.49 17.75 0.47
CA PRO A 106 9.17 17.37 1.85
C PRO A 106 7.76 16.82 1.99
N VAL A 107 7.60 15.80 2.80
CA VAL A 107 6.31 15.22 3.20
C VAL A 107 6.25 15.07 4.71
N ARG A 108 5.03 14.98 5.23
CA ARG A 108 4.79 14.48 6.59
C ARG A 108 4.18 13.11 6.47
N SER A 109 4.64 12.18 7.30
CA SER A 109 4.31 10.77 7.10
C SER A 109 3.84 10.09 8.38
N LEU A 110 2.93 9.13 8.17
CA LEU A 110 2.52 8.15 9.17
C LEU A 110 2.96 6.77 8.67
N TYR A 111 3.47 5.93 9.55
CA TYR A 111 3.89 4.56 9.22
C TYR A 111 2.97 3.56 9.91
N VAL A 112 2.46 2.60 9.14
CA VAL A 112 1.62 1.52 9.63
C VAL A 112 2.10 0.18 9.06
N ARG A 113 1.58 -0.93 9.59
CA ARG A 113 1.84 -2.27 9.08
C ARG A 113 0.58 -2.84 8.45
N ASP A 114 0.75 -3.49 7.30
CA ASP A 114 -0.33 -4.25 6.68
C ASP A 114 -0.46 -5.65 7.33
N PRO A 115 -1.42 -6.50 6.89
CA PRO A 115 -1.60 -7.83 7.49
C PRO A 115 -0.36 -8.74 7.44
N ASP A 116 0.51 -8.57 6.45
CA ASP A 116 1.75 -9.34 6.33
C ASP A 116 2.95 -8.68 7.00
N ARG A 117 2.71 -7.57 7.69
CA ARG A 117 3.76 -6.76 8.33
C ARG A 117 4.64 -6.01 7.34
N ASN A 118 4.19 -5.82 6.10
CA ASN A 118 4.82 -4.87 5.21
C ASN A 118 4.74 -3.47 5.82
N LEU A 119 5.81 -2.69 5.65
CA LEU A 119 5.81 -1.31 6.09
C LEU A 119 5.10 -0.44 5.06
N VAL A 120 4.09 0.30 5.51
CA VAL A 120 3.33 1.21 4.66
C VAL A 120 3.46 2.62 5.22
N GLU A 121 4.11 3.48 4.45
CA GLU A 121 4.21 4.90 4.75
C GLU A 121 3.09 5.64 4.03
N LEU A 122 2.34 6.44 4.77
CA LEU A 122 1.31 7.34 4.23
C LEU A 122 1.89 8.74 4.23
N ALA A 123 2.15 9.28 3.05
CA ALA A 123 2.86 10.55 2.88
C ALA A 123 1.92 11.66 2.43
N PHE A 124 2.01 12.80 3.10
CA PHE A 124 1.19 13.97 2.86
C PHE A 124 2.08 15.12 2.44
N TYR A 125 1.93 15.55 1.19
CA TYR A 125 2.54 16.78 0.71
C TYR A 125 1.75 17.99 1.25
N ASP A 126 2.33 19.16 1.25
CA ASP A 126 1.71 20.43 1.61
C ASP A 126 1.25 20.57 3.06
N GLY A 127 1.69 19.69 3.94
CA GLY A 127 1.29 19.73 5.34
C GLY A 127 -0.21 19.61 5.54
N ALA A 128 -0.87 19.00 4.59
CA ALA A 128 -2.32 18.84 4.62
C ALA A 128 -2.79 17.98 5.80
#